data_50c7d7274924abfbb856da4d4a501293
#
_entry.id   50c7d7274924abfbb856da4d4a501293
#
_cell.length_a   1.000
_cell.length_b   1.000
_cell.length_c   1.000
_cell.angle_alpha   90.00
_cell.angle_beta   90.00
_cell.angle_gamma   90.00
#
_symmetry.space_group_name_H-M   'P 1'
#
loop_
_entity.id
_entity.type
_entity.pdbx_description
1 polymer ?
#
loop_
_entity_poly.entity_id
_entity_poly.type
_entity_poly.pdbx_seq_one_letter_code
_entity_poly.pdbx_strand_id
1 'polypeptide(L)'
;MVKFNVGKVYKTNGIDQALKEDEYYLYEIISIFIKFISGNWGNLEAEDKKANDLALSNNERLLGSYLTSKGKVYITTERDRSYTTIMFAKEY
;
A
#
# COMPACT_ATOMS: atom_id res chain seq x y z
N MET A 1 -11.04 1.17 -10.38
CA MET A 1 -10.33 1.99 -11.38
C MET A 1 -8.97 2.42 -10.85
N VAL A 2 -7.92 2.22 -11.63
CA VAL A 2 -6.57 2.61 -11.25
C VAL A 2 -6.44 4.13 -11.35
N LYS A 3 -5.94 4.76 -10.29
CA LYS A 3 -5.83 6.22 -10.20
C LYS A 3 -4.44 6.74 -10.58
N PHE A 4 -3.44 5.87 -10.58
CA PHE A 4 -2.05 6.28 -10.81
C PHE A 4 -1.21 5.08 -11.21
N ASN A 5 -0.01 5.34 -11.73
CA ASN A 5 0.94 4.30 -12.09
C ASN A 5 1.71 3.86 -10.84
N VAL A 6 1.79 2.57 -10.59
CA VAL A 6 2.48 2.02 -9.40
C VAL A 6 3.94 1.65 -9.70
N GLY A 7 4.34 1.62 -10.97
CA GLY A 7 5.67 1.16 -11.35
C GLY A 7 5.90 -0.29 -10.99
N LYS A 8 7.13 -0.63 -10.64
CA LYS A 8 7.47 -1.98 -10.17
C LYS A 8 6.93 -2.17 -8.75
N VAL A 9 6.37 -3.35 -8.48
CA VAL A 9 5.81 -3.66 -7.16
C VAL A 9 6.75 -4.59 -6.43
N TYR A 10 7.18 -4.14 -5.24
CA TYR A 10 8.06 -4.91 -4.36
C TYR A 10 7.32 -5.28 -3.09
N LYS A 11 7.74 -6.39 -2.48
CA LYS A 11 7.29 -6.78 -1.15
C LYS A 11 8.52 -6.95 -0.26
N THR A 12 8.39 -6.59 1.00
CA THR A 12 9.47 -6.77 1.97
C THR A 12 9.63 -8.25 2.33
N ASN A 13 10.75 -8.57 2.99
CA ASN A 13 10.97 -9.93 3.48
C ASN A 13 9.87 -10.39 4.43
N GLY A 14 9.34 -9.48 5.26
CA GLY A 14 8.24 -9.83 6.18
C GLY A 14 6.98 -10.23 5.44
N ILE A 15 6.60 -9.48 4.41
CA ILE A 15 5.44 -9.82 3.59
C ILE A 15 5.68 -11.13 2.83
N ASP A 16 6.87 -11.28 2.24
CA ASP A 16 7.22 -12.49 1.51
C ASP A 16 7.12 -13.73 2.41
N GLN A 17 7.66 -13.64 3.63
CA GLN A 17 7.61 -14.73 4.59
C GLN A 17 6.17 -15.05 5.00
N ALA A 18 5.35 -14.03 5.25
CA ALA A 18 3.95 -14.23 5.61
C ALA A 18 3.18 -14.95 4.49
N LEU A 19 3.45 -14.62 3.24
CA LEU A 19 2.83 -15.27 2.09
C LEU A 19 3.28 -16.72 1.94
N LYS A 20 4.53 -17.03 2.28
CA LYS A 20 5.03 -18.40 2.25
C LYS A 20 4.44 -19.26 3.37
N GLU A 21 4.20 -18.68 4.54
CA GLU A 21 3.62 -19.38 5.68
C GLU A 21 2.13 -19.62 5.55
N ASP A 22 1.43 -18.72 4.83
CA ASP A 22 -0.02 -18.77 4.67
C ASP A 22 -0.40 -18.27 3.28
N GLU A 23 -0.62 -19.19 2.36
CA GLU A 23 -0.94 -18.83 0.98
C GLU A 23 -2.25 -18.04 0.84
N TYR A 24 -3.19 -18.23 1.78
CA TYR A 24 -4.45 -17.48 1.76
C TYR A 24 -4.27 -16.01 2.10
N TYR A 25 -3.17 -15.66 2.73
CA TYR A 25 -2.86 -14.26 3.00
C TYR A 25 -2.73 -13.44 1.72
N LEU A 26 -2.41 -14.07 0.60
CA LEU A 26 -2.33 -13.40 -0.68
C LEU A 26 -3.65 -12.69 -1.04
N TYR A 27 -4.79 -13.28 -0.68
CA TYR A 27 -6.09 -12.67 -0.97
C TYR A 27 -6.26 -11.34 -0.23
N GLU A 28 -5.78 -11.26 1.01
CA GLU A 28 -5.81 -10.00 1.76
C GLU A 28 -4.88 -8.96 1.13
N ILE A 29 -3.67 -9.37 0.74
CA ILE A 29 -2.71 -8.47 0.10
C ILE A 29 -3.26 -7.93 -1.22
N ILE A 30 -3.84 -8.79 -2.05
CA ILE A 30 -4.46 -8.35 -3.31
C ILE A 30 -5.60 -7.37 -3.03
N SER A 31 -6.44 -7.66 -2.04
CA SER A 31 -7.57 -6.81 -1.68
C SER A 31 -7.12 -5.40 -1.30
N ILE A 32 -6.12 -5.28 -0.43
CA ILE A 32 -5.62 -3.97 -0.02
C ILE A 32 -4.89 -3.26 -1.15
N PHE A 33 -4.20 -4.00 -2.00
CA PHE A 33 -3.53 -3.41 -3.17
C PHE A 33 -4.55 -2.77 -4.12
N ILE A 34 -5.67 -3.46 -4.37
CA ILE A 34 -6.75 -2.93 -5.21
C ILE A 34 -7.32 -1.64 -4.60
N LYS A 35 -7.51 -1.61 -3.28
CA LYS A 35 -7.94 -0.39 -2.58
C LYS A 35 -6.95 0.74 -2.81
N PHE A 36 -5.67 0.47 -2.63
CA PHE A 36 -4.62 1.47 -2.78
C PHE A 36 -4.60 2.09 -4.17
N ILE A 37 -4.58 1.26 -5.21
CA ILE A 37 -4.52 1.76 -6.59
C ILE A 37 -5.81 2.47 -7.02
N SER A 38 -6.89 2.28 -6.27
CA SER A 38 -8.17 2.94 -6.52
C SER A 38 -8.33 4.24 -5.72
N GLY A 39 -7.29 4.63 -4.97
CA GLY A 39 -7.33 5.86 -4.17
C GLY A 39 -8.02 5.68 -2.83
N ASN A 40 -8.24 4.47 -2.38
CA ASN A 40 -8.73 4.18 -1.02
C ASN A 40 -7.52 3.94 -0.11
N TRP A 41 -7.16 4.95 0.66
CA TRP A 41 -5.94 4.94 1.47
C TRP A 41 -6.05 4.14 2.77
N GLY A 42 -7.20 3.51 3.01
CA GLY A 42 -7.40 2.62 4.14
C GLY A 42 -7.60 3.34 5.46
N ASN A 43 -6.87 2.89 6.48
CA ASN A 43 -7.02 3.31 7.86
C ASN A 43 -6.11 4.49 8.21
N LEU A 44 -6.33 5.63 7.55
CA LEU A 44 -5.64 6.88 7.85
C LEU A 44 -6.62 7.88 8.45
N GLU A 45 -6.09 8.83 9.22
CA GLU A 45 -6.88 9.97 9.66
C GLU A 45 -7.33 10.79 8.45
N ALA A 46 -8.43 11.53 8.60
CA ALA A 46 -9.00 12.32 7.50
C ALA A 46 -7.98 13.30 6.90
N GLU A 47 -7.14 13.90 7.73
CA GLU A 47 -6.10 14.83 7.27
C GLU A 47 -5.06 14.13 6.40
N ASP A 48 -4.66 12.93 6.78
CA ASP A 48 -3.69 12.14 6.01
C ASP A 48 -4.29 11.65 4.70
N LYS A 49 -5.59 11.32 4.68
CA LYS A 49 -6.27 10.97 3.45
C LYS A 49 -6.30 12.14 2.48
N LYS A 50 -6.59 13.34 2.98
CA LYS A 50 -6.56 14.56 2.17
C LYS A 50 -5.15 14.85 1.64
N ALA A 51 -4.13 14.63 2.47
CA ALA A 51 -2.75 14.82 2.07
C ALA A 51 -2.38 13.87 0.92
N ASN A 52 -2.85 12.61 0.98
CA ASN A 52 -2.66 11.66 -0.11
C ASN A 52 -3.39 12.08 -1.39
N ASP A 53 -4.60 12.59 -1.26
CA ASP A 53 -5.35 13.06 -2.43
C ASP A 53 -4.61 14.21 -3.11
N LEU A 54 -4.05 15.12 -2.34
CA LEU A 54 -3.21 16.20 -2.87
C LEU A 54 -1.91 15.66 -3.45
N ALA A 55 -1.28 14.70 -2.79
CA ALA A 55 -0.05 14.06 -3.26
C ALA A 55 -0.28 13.37 -4.59
N LEU A 56 -1.47 12.80 -4.79
CA LEU A 56 -1.84 12.18 -6.06
C LEU A 56 -1.83 13.20 -7.20
N SER A 57 -2.40 14.38 -6.95
CA SER A 57 -2.46 15.46 -7.94
C SER A 57 -1.10 16.13 -8.17
N ASN A 58 -0.27 16.19 -7.13
CA ASN A 58 1.00 16.93 -7.16
C ASN A 58 2.23 16.04 -7.39
N ASN A 59 2.02 14.77 -7.71
CA ASN A 59 3.12 13.81 -7.92
C ASN A 59 4.06 13.74 -6.72
N GLU A 60 3.48 13.57 -5.54
CA GLU A 60 4.24 13.34 -4.32
C GLU A 60 4.08 11.89 -3.87
N ARG A 61 4.85 11.48 -2.87
CA ARG A 61 4.83 10.10 -2.36
C ARG A 61 3.47 9.79 -1.74
N LEU A 62 2.97 8.58 -2.03
CA LEU A 62 1.68 8.09 -1.52
C LEU A 62 1.91 7.03 -0.45
N LEU A 63 1.02 6.97 0.53
CA LEU A 63 1.05 5.94 1.57
C LEU A 63 -0.37 5.54 1.96
N GLY A 64 -0.68 4.26 1.82
CA GLY A 64 -1.92 3.68 2.34
C GLY A 64 -1.63 2.82 3.56
N SER A 65 -2.58 2.73 4.48
CA SER A 65 -2.46 1.94 5.71
C SER A 65 -3.66 1.03 5.85
N TYR A 66 -3.42 -0.28 6.02
CA TYR A 66 -4.49 -1.28 6.00
C TYR A 66 -4.31 -2.27 7.14
N LEU A 67 -5.43 -2.66 7.76
CA LEU A 67 -5.41 -3.71 8.77
C LEU A 67 -5.61 -5.06 8.08
N THR A 68 -4.76 -6.01 8.42
CA THR A 68 -4.86 -7.38 7.93
C THR A 68 -4.84 -8.36 9.09
N SER A 69 -5.13 -9.63 8.81
CA SER A 69 -5.11 -10.67 9.83
C SER A 69 -3.73 -10.87 10.48
N LYS A 70 -2.67 -10.43 9.80
CA LYS A 70 -1.28 -10.58 10.30
C LYS A 70 -0.67 -9.27 10.76
N GLY A 71 -1.47 -8.20 10.84
CA GLY A 71 -1.06 -6.91 11.33
C GLY A 71 -1.26 -5.80 10.31
N LYS A 72 -0.82 -4.61 10.70
CA LYS A 72 -0.96 -3.42 9.86
C LYS A 72 0.05 -3.46 8.72
N VAL A 73 -0.43 -3.19 7.52
CA VAL A 73 0.38 -3.17 6.29
C VAL A 73 0.35 -1.77 5.71
N TYR A 74 1.52 -1.26 5.32
CA TYR A 74 1.64 -0.03 4.56
C TYR A 74 1.92 -0.36 3.10
N ILE A 75 1.33 0.41 2.20
CA ILE A 75 1.67 0.39 0.78
C ILE A 75 2.09 1.80 0.41
N THR A 76 3.28 1.93 -0.17
CA THR A 76 3.83 3.23 -0.54
C THR A 76 4.20 3.24 -2.01
N THR A 77 3.97 4.37 -2.69
CA THR A 77 4.43 4.60 -4.06
C THR A 77 5.28 5.85 -4.08
N GLU A 78 6.46 5.76 -4.70
CA GLU A 78 7.39 6.87 -4.76
C GLU A 78 6.86 8.01 -5.61
N ARG A 79 7.40 9.21 -5.37
CA ARG A 79 6.90 10.43 -6.00
C ARG A 79 6.98 10.41 -7.53
N ASP A 80 7.98 9.75 -8.08
CA ASP A 80 8.15 9.63 -9.54
C ASP A 80 7.37 8.44 -10.12
N ARG A 81 6.63 7.72 -9.28
CA ARG A 81 5.83 6.54 -9.66
C ARG A 81 6.68 5.40 -10.22
N SER A 82 7.96 5.36 -9.86
CA SER A 82 8.87 4.32 -10.34
C SER A 82 8.65 2.98 -9.68
N TYR A 83 8.24 2.97 -8.41
CA TYR A 83 7.96 1.73 -7.71
C TYR A 83 7.03 1.90 -6.52
N THR A 84 6.43 0.77 -6.14
CA THR A 84 5.52 0.65 -5.01
C THR A 84 6.01 -0.47 -4.11
N THR A 85 5.96 -0.28 -2.80
CA THR A 85 6.40 -1.28 -1.83
C THR A 85 5.26 -1.65 -0.90
N ILE A 86 5.08 -2.95 -0.68
CA ILE A 86 4.14 -3.51 0.29
C ILE A 86 4.97 -3.97 1.49
N MET A 87 4.66 -3.47 2.68
CA MET A 87 5.45 -3.76 3.88
C MET A 87 4.56 -3.82 5.10
N PHE A 88 4.99 -4.55 6.14
CA PHE A 88 4.36 -4.38 7.44
C PHE A 88 4.74 -3.02 8.02
N ALA A 89 3.80 -2.40 8.75
CA ALA A 89 4.06 -1.10 9.36
C ALA A 89 5.30 -1.10 10.23
N LYS A 90 5.56 -2.21 10.92
CA LYS A 90 6.74 -2.37 11.78
C LYS A 90 8.07 -2.38 11.01
N GLU A 91 8.02 -2.58 9.71
CA GLU A 91 9.21 -2.59 8.85
C GLU A 91 9.50 -1.21 8.24
N TYR A 92 8.60 -0.28 8.48
CA TYR A 92 8.69 1.06 7.86
C TYR A 92 9.84 1.91 8.42
#